data_a11746269a27b33e2d28268dde0da881
#
_entry.id   a11746269a27b33e2d28268dde0da881
#
_cell.length_a   1.000
_cell.length_b   1.000
_cell.length_c   1.000
_cell.angle_alpha   90.00
_cell.angle_beta   90.00
_cell.angle_gamma   90.00
#
_symmetry.space_group_name_H-M   'P 1'
#
loop_
_entity.id
_entity.type
_entity.pdbx_description
1 polymer ?
#
loop_
_entity_poly.entity_id
_entity_poly.type
_entity_poly.pdbx_seq_one_letter_code
_entity_poly.pdbx_strand_id
1 'polypeptide(L)'
;MAEWRLAEFNALTGELRTVTETRAGVSATGTLAAVRYSHRIGTSLDLYGIGQVTLDDDGGSYEGNDAFTLGGKYLFGNLSTVGAELTTGERGDAASVNAEYRLSDLHSLYGSYTYSTDTTSGDPLYGATPTGLTFGQRWRISDQVNLFNESQFLKSRQESGIAHTYGMDFFPGLGWTLGFTLQKGELESSLGLVDRRAVSVSAGRTDQDVNWTSKLEYREDTGVEERTQWVTTNRLNWRLNEDWRIAARFNYVDTEDAFDAAANARFVEGS
;
A
#
# COMPACT_ATOMS: atom_id res chain seq x y z
N MET A 1 -10.28 -12.39 -4.62
CA MET A 1 -10.36 -11.55 -5.85
C MET A 1 -10.52 -12.45 -7.06
N ALA A 2 -11.37 -12.09 -8.01
CA ALA A 2 -11.55 -12.79 -9.29
C ALA A 2 -11.51 -11.78 -10.44
N GLU A 3 -10.87 -12.14 -11.56
CA GLU A 3 -10.76 -11.30 -12.75
C GLU A 3 -11.40 -12.01 -13.95
N TRP A 4 -12.23 -11.28 -14.70
CA TRP A 4 -12.84 -11.74 -15.96
C TRP A 4 -12.40 -10.82 -17.10
N ARG A 5 -11.84 -11.37 -18.14
CA ARG A 5 -11.58 -10.65 -19.38
C ARG A 5 -12.86 -10.61 -20.21
N LEU A 6 -13.45 -9.42 -20.32
CA LEU A 6 -14.66 -9.21 -21.13
C LEU A 6 -14.34 -9.10 -22.62
N ALA A 7 -13.15 -8.56 -22.95
CA ALA A 7 -12.61 -8.41 -24.29
C ALA A 7 -11.09 -8.20 -24.21
N GLU A 8 -10.41 -8.10 -25.35
CA GLU A 8 -8.95 -7.93 -25.43
C GLU A 8 -8.41 -6.77 -24.57
N PHE A 9 -9.19 -5.68 -24.46
CA PHE A 9 -8.79 -4.45 -23.76
C PHE A 9 -9.66 -4.13 -22.55
N ASN A 10 -10.54 -5.03 -22.14
CA ASN A 10 -11.46 -4.80 -21.03
C ASN A 10 -11.38 -5.93 -20.02
N ALA A 11 -11.26 -5.58 -18.75
CA ALA A 11 -11.32 -6.54 -17.67
C ALA A 11 -12.24 -6.04 -16.55
N LEU A 12 -12.90 -6.99 -15.89
CA LEU A 12 -13.68 -6.79 -14.69
C LEU A 12 -13.03 -7.58 -13.56
N THR A 13 -12.77 -6.95 -12.44
CA THR A 13 -12.21 -7.61 -11.26
C THR A 13 -13.17 -7.45 -10.10
N GLY A 14 -13.53 -8.55 -9.44
CA GLY A 14 -14.29 -8.56 -8.20
C GLY A 14 -13.41 -8.93 -7.01
N GLU A 15 -13.57 -8.24 -5.90
CA GLU A 15 -12.88 -8.50 -4.64
C GLU A 15 -13.89 -8.56 -3.49
N LEU A 16 -13.71 -9.54 -2.60
CA LEU A 16 -14.35 -9.58 -1.29
C LEU A 16 -13.24 -9.47 -0.24
N ARG A 17 -13.43 -8.59 0.73
CA ARG A 17 -12.45 -8.29 1.77
C ARG A 17 -13.12 -8.35 3.12
N THR A 18 -12.49 -9.02 4.09
CA THR A 18 -12.88 -8.97 5.48
C THR A 18 -11.78 -8.28 6.29
N VAL A 19 -12.15 -7.31 7.09
CA VAL A 19 -11.25 -6.53 7.95
C VAL A 19 -11.70 -6.68 9.38
N THR A 20 -10.80 -7.08 10.27
CA THR A 20 -11.04 -7.13 11.71
C THR A 20 -10.07 -6.19 12.42
N GLU A 21 -10.60 -5.24 13.14
CA GLU A 21 -9.85 -4.31 13.97
C GLU A 21 -10.09 -4.62 15.45
N THR A 22 -9.03 -4.66 16.24
CA THR A 22 -9.14 -4.83 17.70
C THR A 22 -8.45 -3.67 18.39
N ARG A 23 -9.19 -2.90 19.18
CA ARG A 23 -8.67 -1.78 19.96
C ARG A 23 -9.15 -1.88 21.40
N ALA A 24 -8.23 -1.72 22.35
CA ALA A 24 -8.53 -1.81 23.78
C ALA A 24 -9.37 -3.07 24.15
N GLY A 25 -9.14 -4.21 23.46
CA GLY A 25 -9.85 -5.46 23.69
C GLY A 25 -11.24 -5.55 23.05
N VAL A 26 -11.68 -4.53 22.30
CA VAL A 26 -12.92 -4.56 21.51
C VAL A 26 -12.58 -4.84 20.05
N SER A 27 -13.22 -5.85 19.48
CA SER A 27 -13.06 -6.22 18.06
C SER A 27 -14.28 -5.77 17.26
N ALA A 28 -14.04 -5.20 16.09
CA ALA A 28 -15.05 -4.89 15.09
C ALA A 28 -14.64 -5.52 13.74
N THR A 29 -15.57 -6.12 13.03
CA THR A 29 -15.32 -6.80 11.76
C THR A 29 -16.19 -6.21 10.67
N GLY A 30 -15.57 -5.79 9.57
CA GLY A 30 -16.25 -5.32 8.37
C GLY A 30 -16.05 -6.28 7.20
N THR A 31 -17.06 -6.44 6.37
CA THR A 31 -16.96 -7.14 5.09
C THR A 31 -17.29 -6.19 3.95
N LEU A 32 -16.35 -6.06 3.03
CA LEU A 32 -16.39 -5.14 1.90
C LEU A 32 -16.40 -5.91 0.59
N ALA A 33 -17.15 -5.42 -0.39
CA ALA A 33 -17.05 -5.88 -1.76
C ALA A 33 -16.59 -4.74 -2.66
N ALA A 34 -15.72 -5.03 -3.62
CA ALA A 34 -15.29 -4.07 -4.60
C ALA A 34 -15.35 -4.67 -6.01
N VAL A 35 -15.71 -3.83 -6.99
CA VAL A 35 -15.70 -4.17 -8.41
C VAL A 35 -14.87 -3.12 -9.15
N ARG A 36 -13.87 -3.58 -9.88
CA ARG A 36 -13.05 -2.75 -10.75
C ARG A 36 -13.30 -3.09 -12.20
N TYR A 37 -13.64 -2.09 -12.99
CA TYR A 37 -13.60 -2.15 -14.44
C TYR A 37 -12.35 -1.45 -14.94
N SER A 38 -11.62 -2.07 -15.85
CA SER A 38 -10.43 -1.49 -16.50
C SER A 38 -10.54 -1.56 -18.00
N HIS A 39 -10.10 -0.49 -18.66
CA HIS A 39 -10.07 -0.34 -20.10
C HIS A 39 -8.70 0.14 -20.57
N ARG A 40 -8.09 -0.60 -21.48
CA ARG A 40 -6.79 -0.24 -22.08
C ARG A 40 -7.00 0.38 -23.45
N ILE A 41 -6.38 1.54 -23.65
CA ILE A 41 -6.37 2.24 -24.95
C ILE A 41 -4.98 2.13 -25.55
N GLY A 42 -4.89 1.33 -26.61
CA GLY A 42 -3.61 0.99 -27.23
C GLY A 42 -2.68 0.27 -26.25
N THR A 43 -1.38 0.57 -26.32
CA THR A 43 -0.35 -0.02 -25.47
C THR A 43 0.05 0.88 -24.29
N SER A 44 -0.47 2.09 -24.25
CA SER A 44 0.09 3.17 -23.40
C SER A 44 -0.84 3.70 -22.34
N LEU A 45 -2.17 3.60 -22.50
CA LEU A 45 -3.11 4.19 -21.55
C LEU A 45 -4.02 3.13 -20.94
N ASP A 46 -3.95 3.00 -19.63
CA ASP A 46 -4.89 2.20 -18.84
C ASP A 46 -5.81 3.14 -18.05
N LEU A 47 -7.12 2.99 -18.18
CA LEU A 47 -8.15 3.68 -17.42
C LEU A 47 -8.91 2.68 -16.57
N TYR A 48 -9.35 3.07 -15.38
CA TYR A 48 -10.16 2.20 -14.53
C TYR A 48 -11.12 2.98 -13.62
N GLY A 49 -12.20 2.30 -13.25
CA GLY A 49 -13.12 2.73 -12.21
C GLY A 49 -13.31 1.60 -11.19
N ILE A 50 -13.42 1.94 -9.92
CA ILE A 50 -13.66 1.01 -8.81
C ILE A 50 -14.87 1.49 -8.03
N GLY A 51 -15.85 0.61 -7.84
CA GLY A 51 -16.92 0.78 -6.86
C GLY A 51 -16.69 -0.16 -5.68
N GLN A 52 -16.75 0.35 -4.47
CA GLN A 52 -16.61 -0.40 -3.23
C GLN A 52 -17.84 -0.16 -2.36
N VAL A 53 -18.33 -1.23 -1.71
CA VAL A 53 -19.46 -1.16 -0.78
C VAL A 53 -19.17 -1.99 0.47
N THR A 54 -19.63 -1.53 1.61
CA THR A 54 -19.63 -2.25 2.87
C THR A 54 -20.84 -3.17 2.90
N LEU A 55 -20.61 -4.48 2.96
CA LEU A 55 -21.68 -5.48 2.99
C LEU A 55 -22.13 -5.80 4.42
N ASP A 56 -21.21 -5.73 5.38
CA ASP A 56 -21.45 -6.01 6.78
C ASP A 56 -20.54 -5.10 7.63
N ASP A 57 -21.09 -4.45 8.62
CA ASP A 57 -20.44 -3.49 9.51
C ASP A 57 -20.43 -3.94 10.99
N ASP A 58 -20.66 -5.23 11.26
CA ASP A 58 -20.75 -5.80 12.61
C ASP A 58 -21.79 -5.05 13.49
N GLY A 59 -22.95 -4.77 12.90
CA GLY A 59 -24.02 -4.04 13.56
C GLY A 59 -23.71 -2.56 13.85
N GLY A 60 -22.87 -1.95 13.02
CA GLY A 60 -22.43 -0.55 13.12
C GLY A 60 -21.18 -0.34 13.99
N SER A 61 -20.53 -1.43 14.40
CA SER A 61 -19.26 -1.35 15.16
C SER A 61 -18.06 -1.04 14.25
N TYR A 62 -18.15 -1.42 12.97
CA TYR A 62 -17.19 -1.12 11.92
C TYR A 62 -17.64 0.11 11.13
N GLU A 63 -16.79 1.10 10.97
CA GLU A 63 -17.11 2.28 10.16
C GLU A 63 -17.18 1.95 8.67
N GLY A 64 -18.31 2.20 8.02
CA GLY A 64 -18.55 1.93 6.61
C GLY A 64 -17.48 2.56 5.71
N ASN A 65 -17.24 1.94 4.55
CA ASN A 65 -16.23 2.41 3.60
C ASN A 65 -16.73 2.26 2.16
N ASP A 66 -17.94 2.77 1.91
CA ASP A 66 -18.46 2.89 0.55
C ASP A 66 -17.66 3.95 -0.20
N ALA A 67 -17.15 3.60 -1.37
CA ALA A 67 -16.29 4.51 -2.13
C ALA A 67 -16.37 4.26 -3.64
N PHE A 68 -16.11 5.33 -4.39
CA PHE A 68 -15.93 5.28 -5.82
C PHE A 68 -14.59 5.91 -6.20
N THR A 69 -13.81 5.19 -7.01
CA THR A 69 -12.49 5.60 -7.47
C THR A 69 -12.43 5.63 -9.00
N LEU A 70 -11.87 6.68 -9.55
CA LEU A 70 -11.47 6.78 -10.95
C LEU A 70 -9.96 6.96 -11.04
N GLY A 71 -9.33 6.22 -11.93
CA GLY A 71 -7.88 6.33 -12.12
C GLY A 71 -7.44 6.03 -13.54
N GLY A 72 -6.19 6.39 -13.80
CA GLY A 72 -5.54 6.09 -15.07
C GLY A 72 -4.04 6.12 -14.95
N LYS A 73 -3.39 5.39 -15.86
CA LYS A 73 -1.93 5.32 -15.98
C LYS A 73 -1.52 5.40 -17.44
N TYR A 74 -0.57 6.27 -17.72
CA TYR A 74 0.02 6.42 -19.04
C TYR A 74 1.48 5.96 -19.04
N LEU A 75 1.84 5.16 -20.06
CA LEU A 75 3.19 4.67 -20.31
C LEU A 75 3.77 5.40 -21.52
N PHE A 76 4.88 6.12 -21.33
CA PHE A 76 5.62 6.79 -22.39
C PHE A 76 6.54 5.81 -23.15
N GLY A 77 6.96 6.20 -24.34
CA GLY A 77 7.82 5.37 -25.19
C GLY A 77 9.19 5.02 -24.60
N ASN A 78 9.71 5.84 -23.67
CA ASN A 78 10.92 5.57 -22.90
C ASN A 78 10.66 4.74 -21.62
N LEU A 79 9.48 4.12 -21.50
CA LEU A 79 9.02 3.35 -20.35
C LEU A 79 8.87 4.17 -19.05
N SER A 80 8.89 5.50 -19.13
CA SER A 80 8.43 6.36 -18.03
C SER A 80 6.92 6.26 -17.87
N THR A 81 6.41 6.47 -16.68
CA THR A 81 4.98 6.36 -16.40
C THR A 81 4.48 7.57 -15.62
N VAL A 82 3.22 7.91 -15.83
CA VAL A 82 2.46 8.81 -14.97
C VAL A 82 1.10 8.20 -14.69
N GLY A 83 0.63 8.32 -13.46
CA GLY A 83 -0.70 7.87 -13.05
C GLY A 83 -1.38 8.91 -12.17
N ALA A 84 -2.70 8.90 -12.18
CA ALA A 84 -3.53 9.71 -11.30
C ALA A 84 -4.77 8.92 -10.88
N GLU A 85 -5.24 9.20 -9.67
CA GLU A 85 -6.40 8.56 -9.08
C GLU A 85 -7.19 9.58 -8.25
N LEU A 86 -8.51 9.50 -8.31
CA LEU A 86 -9.45 10.28 -7.52
C LEU A 86 -10.41 9.32 -6.85
N THR A 87 -10.60 9.45 -5.56
CA THR A 87 -11.53 8.65 -4.76
C THR A 87 -12.48 9.57 -4.01
N THR A 88 -13.75 9.21 -3.97
CA THR A 88 -14.77 9.83 -3.11
C THR A 88 -15.54 8.75 -2.39
N GLY A 89 -15.84 8.93 -1.11
CA GLY A 89 -16.56 7.93 -0.33
C GLY A 89 -16.94 8.39 1.06
N GLU A 90 -17.53 7.48 1.83
CA GLU A 90 -18.02 7.76 3.19
C GLU A 90 -16.90 8.20 4.13
N ARG A 91 -15.69 7.65 3.98
CA ARG A 91 -14.52 8.00 4.79
C ARG A 91 -13.84 9.29 4.33
N GLY A 92 -14.24 9.86 3.20
CA GLY A 92 -13.71 11.10 2.67
C GLY A 92 -13.25 11.00 1.22
N ASP A 93 -12.61 12.07 0.77
CA ASP A 93 -12.10 12.22 -0.58
C ASP A 93 -10.58 12.06 -0.60
N ALA A 94 -10.06 11.48 -1.68
CA ALA A 94 -8.62 11.37 -1.90
C ALA A 94 -8.27 11.65 -3.37
N ALA A 95 -7.09 12.22 -3.57
CA ALA A 95 -6.48 12.39 -4.88
C ALA A 95 -5.02 11.97 -4.82
N SER A 96 -4.56 11.21 -5.80
CA SER A 96 -3.16 10.84 -5.92
C SER A 96 -2.62 11.06 -7.32
N VAL A 97 -1.34 11.39 -7.40
CA VAL A 97 -0.56 11.42 -8.64
C VAL A 97 0.75 10.69 -8.38
N ASN A 98 1.15 9.84 -9.29
CA ASN A 98 2.43 9.14 -9.25
C ASN A 98 3.12 9.23 -10.60
N ALA A 99 4.44 9.28 -10.58
CA ALA A 99 5.26 9.32 -11.80
C ALA A 99 6.55 8.55 -11.58
N GLU A 100 7.02 7.89 -12.63
CA GLU A 100 8.36 7.32 -12.71
C GLU A 100 8.99 7.79 -14.02
N TYR A 101 10.16 8.41 -13.93
CA TYR A 101 10.93 8.88 -15.06
C TYR A 101 12.22 8.07 -15.21
N ARG A 102 12.39 7.40 -16.34
CA ARG A 102 13.61 6.67 -16.67
C ARG A 102 14.65 7.61 -17.23
N LEU A 103 15.68 7.86 -16.44
CA LEU A 103 16.88 8.59 -16.89
C LEU A 103 17.76 7.74 -17.80
N SER A 104 17.83 6.44 -17.52
CA SER A 104 18.54 5.42 -18.31
C SER A 104 17.97 4.04 -18.00
N ASP A 105 18.50 3.00 -18.65
CA ASP A 105 18.14 1.60 -18.35
C ASP A 105 18.53 1.16 -16.92
N LEU A 106 19.45 1.90 -16.31
CA LEU A 106 19.99 1.59 -14.98
C LEU A 106 19.48 2.53 -13.88
N HIS A 107 18.87 3.67 -14.24
CA HIS A 107 18.50 4.69 -13.26
C HIS A 107 17.13 5.28 -13.54
N SER A 108 16.26 5.26 -12.54
CA SER A 108 14.96 5.93 -12.56
C SER A 108 14.77 6.83 -11.35
N LEU A 109 14.02 7.91 -11.56
CA LEU A 109 13.46 8.78 -10.53
C LEU A 109 11.96 8.48 -10.43
N TYR A 110 11.43 8.46 -9.22
CA TYR A 110 9.99 8.32 -9.02
C TYR A 110 9.49 9.27 -7.94
N GLY A 111 8.22 9.57 -8.01
CA GLY A 111 7.56 10.37 -7.00
C GLY A 111 6.06 10.12 -7.00
N SER A 112 5.44 10.39 -5.86
CA SER A 112 4.00 10.38 -5.71
C SER A 112 3.56 11.47 -4.74
N TYR A 113 2.40 12.02 -4.99
CA TYR A 113 1.72 12.92 -4.07
C TYR A 113 0.32 12.37 -3.82
N THR A 114 -0.06 12.30 -2.56
CA THR A 114 -1.39 11.89 -2.14
C THR A 114 -1.98 12.97 -1.24
N TYR A 115 -3.21 13.32 -1.49
CA TYR A 115 -4.05 14.15 -0.64
C TYR A 115 -5.25 13.33 -0.20
N SER A 116 -5.60 13.37 1.08
CA SER A 116 -6.77 12.69 1.61
C SER A 116 -7.45 13.52 2.68
N THR A 117 -8.78 13.52 2.67
CA THR A 117 -9.62 14.08 3.73
C THR A 117 -10.14 13.00 4.68
N ASP A 118 -9.80 11.73 4.43
CA ASP A 118 -10.16 10.63 5.30
C ASP A 118 -9.66 10.90 6.72
N THR A 119 -10.58 10.84 7.67
CA THR A 119 -10.36 11.20 9.07
C THR A 119 -10.45 10.00 10.00
N THR A 120 -10.69 8.81 9.46
CA THR A 120 -10.69 7.57 10.23
C THR A 120 -9.30 7.35 10.81
N SER A 121 -9.18 7.70 12.06
CA SER A 121 -7.95 7.48 12.80
C SER A 121 -7.90 6.05 13.27
N GLY A 122 -6.93 5.31 12.81
CA GLY A 122 -6.63 4.11 13.54
C GLY A 122 -6.21 2.88 12.79
N ASP A 123 -6.21 2.90 11.48
CA ASP A 123 -5.55 1.85 10.73
C ASP A 123 -4.14 2.32 10.34
N PRO A 124 -3.08 1.82 10.98
CA PRO A 124 -1.72 2.23 10.71
C PRO A 124 -1.23 1.86 9.30
N LEU A 125 -1.96 1.01 8.57
CA LEU A 125 -1.62 0.60 7.21
C LEU A 125 -2.64 1.07 6.16
N TYR A 126 -3.92 1.13 6.53
CA TYR A 126 -5.05 1.32 5.62
C TYR A 126 -6.07 2.34 6.11
N GLY A 127 -5.89 2.87 7.29
CA GLY A 127 -6.55 4.06 7.78
C GLY A 127 -6.23 5.24 6.86
N ALA A 128 -6.65 6.41 7.17
CA ALA A 128 -6.47 7.59 6.33
C ALA A 128 -5.24 7.50 5.43
N THR A 129 -5.43 7.48 4.12
CA THR A 129 -4.31 7.59 3.18
C THR A 129 -3.58 8.89 3.54
N PRO A 130 -2.38 8.86 4.12
CA PRO A 130 -1.79 10.07 4.63
C PRO A 130 -1.55 11.03 3.48
N THR A 131 -1.92 12.29 3.66
CA THR A 131 -1.47 13.33 2.74
C THR A 131 0.04 13.39 2.81
N GLY A 132 0.69 13.27 1.66
CA GLY A 132 2.14 13.22 1.64
C GLY A 132 2.74 13.26 0.26
N LEU A 133 4.02 13.63 0.23
CA LEU A 133 4.86 13.61 -0.95
C LEU A 133 5.95 12.55 -0.74
N THR A 134 6.06 11.63 -1.68
CA THR A 134 7.16 10.68 -1.74
C THR A 134 8.00 10.99 -2.96
N PHE A 135 9.31 11.00 -2.79
CA PHE A 135 10.26 11.17 -3.88
C PHE A 135 11.44 10.23 -3.67
N GLY A 136 11.86 9.56 -4.72
CA GLY A 136 12.94 8.58 -4.63
C GLY A 136 13.65 8.33 -5.95
N GLN A 137 14.67 7.51 -5.86
CA GLN A 137 15.44 7.06 -7.00
C GLN A 137 15.84 5.60 -6.83
N ARG A 138 16.00 4.93 -7.95
CA ARG A 138 16.38 3.53 -8.03
C ARG A 138 17.54 3.37 -9.00
N TRP A 139 18.56 2.63 -8.58
CA TRP A 139 19.72 2.25 -9.39
C TRP A 139 19.82 0.75 -9.54
N ARG A 140 19.93 0.32 -10.74
CA ARG A 140 20.31 -1.06 -11.07
C ARG A 140 21.84 -1.15 -11.13
N ILE A 141 22.44 -1.65 -10.05
CA ILE A 141 23.89 -1.80 -9.93
C ILE A 141 24.40 -2.97 -10.76
N SER A 142 23.62 -4.04 -10.83
CA SER A 142 23.85 -5.21 -11.66
C SER A 142 22.53 -5.85 -12.07
N ASP A 143 22.56 -6.90 -12.85
CA ASP A 143 21.36 -7.66 -13.20
C ASP A 143 20.67 -8.30 -11.97
N GLN A 144 21.40 -8.41 -10.88
CA GLN A 144 20.92 -9.04 -9.65
C GLN A 144 20.68 -8.07 -8.50
N VAL A 145 21.12 -6.81 -8.61
CA VAL A 145 21.06 -5.87 -7.48
C VAL A 145 20.51 -4.51 -7.89
N ASN A 146 19.43 -4.12 -7.25
CA ASN A 146 18.93 -2.74 -7.26
C ASN A 146 19.13 -2.11 -5.89
N LEU A 147 19.55 -0.85 -5.90
CA LEU A 147 19.52 0.02 -4.73
C LEU A 147 18.45 1.07 -4.91
N PHE A 148 17.84 1.52 -3.83
CA PHE A 148 16.95 2.67 -3.87
C PHE A 148 17.09 3.50 -2.61
N ASN A 149 16.76 4.78 -2.74
CA ASN A 149 16.47 5.65 -1.61
C ASN A 149 15.17 6.42 -1.87
N GLU A 150 14.50 6.75 -0.79
CA GLU A 150 13.23 7.44 -0.81
C GLU A 150 13.16 8.43 0.35
N SER A 151 12.58 9.58 0.07
CA SER A 151 12.20 10.56 1.09
C SER A 151 10.70 10.73 1.05
N GLN A 152 10.07 10.59 2.18
CA GLN A 152 8.63 10.68 2.36
C GLN A 152 8.30 11.81 3.32
N PHE A 153 7.53 12.79 2.83
CA PHE A 153 6.98 13.89 3.63
C PHE A 153 5.55 13.51 3.97
N LEU A 154 5.31 13.30 5.25
CA LEU A 154 4.01 12.91 5.78
C LEU A 154 3.31 14.11 6.39
N LYS A 155 2.01 14.20 6.19
CA LYS A 155 1.16 15.16 6.88
C LYS A 155 -0.18 14.50 7.18
N SER A 156 -0.46 14.31 8.45
CA SER A 156 -1.76 13.90 8.97
C SER A 156 -2.34 15.01 9.85
N ARG A 157 -3.49 14.79 10.46
CA ARG A 157 -4.04 15.72 11.45
C ARG A 157 -3.24 15.76 12.75
N GLN A 158 -2.56 14.67 13.09
CA GLN A 158 -1.89 14.49 14.37
C GLN A 158 -0.37 14.52 14.24
N GLU A 159 0.16 14.16 13.08
CA GLU A 159 1.60 14.06 12.84
C GLU A 159 1.97 14.68 11.49
N SER A 160 3.11 15.32 11.46
CA SER A 160 3.79 15.71 10.22
C SER A 160 5.27 15.40 10.34
N GLY A 161 5.94 15.15 9.23
CA GLY A 161 7.35 14.85 9.32
C GLY A 161 7.96 14.35 8.03
N ILE A 162 9.22 13.93 8.15
CA ILE A 162 10.00 13.39 7.05
C ILE A 162 10.57 12.03 7.44
N ALA A 163 10.49 11.09 6.55
CA ALA A 163 11.14 9.79 6.67
C ALA A 163 12.03 9.52 5.45
N HIS A 164 13.20 8.97 5.69
CA HIS A 164 14.14 8.54 4.67
C HIS A 164 14.26 7.03 4.71
N THR A 165 14.06 6.39 3.57
CA THR A 165 14.20 4.95 3.40
C THR A 165 15.34 4.65 2.45
N TYR A 166 16.19 3.71 2.82
CA TYR A 166 17.25 3.15 1.99
C TYR A 166 16.99 1.66 1.84
N GLY A 167 17.10 1.17 0.63
CA GLY A 167 16.81 -0.24 0.40
C GLY A 167 17.65 -0.86 -0.70
N MET A 168 17.63 -2.18 -0.68
CA MET A 168 18.28 -3.03 -1.66
C MET A 168 17.34 -4.17 -2.02
N ASP A 169 17.21 -4.44 -3.33
CA ASP A 169 16.57 -5.62 -3.86
C ASP A 169 17.63 -6.51 -4.51
N PHE A 170 17.61 -7.78 -4.19
CA PHE A 170 18.47 -8.82 -4.75
C PHE A 170 17.63 -9.83 -5.53
N PHE A 171 18.05 -10.14 -6.76
CA PHE A 171 17.39 -11.03 -7.70
C PHE A 171 18.28 -12.26 -7.95
N PRO A 172 18.21 -13.31 -7.11
CA PRO A 172 19.09 -14.48 -7.22
C PRO A 172 18.82 -15.36 -8.45
N GLY A 173 17.77 -15.07 -9.20
CA GLY A 173 17.34 -15.83 -10.38
C GLY A 173 16.04 -16.61 -10.15
N LEU A 174 15.56 -17.29 -11.20
CA LEU A 174 14.31 -18.08 -11.17
C LEU A 174 13.08 -17.32 -10.68
N GLY A 175 13.01 -16.00 -10.94
CA GLY A 175 11.91 -15.13 -10.54
C GLY A 175 11.89 -14.77 -9.06
N TRP A 176 12.91 -15.08 -8.28
CA TRP A 176 13.00 -14.69 -6.87
C TRP A 176 13.45 -13.24 -6.71
N THR A 177 12.91 -12.58 -5.72
CA THR A 177 13.30 -11.26 -5.25
C THR A 177 13.43 -11.30 -3.73
N LEU A 178 14.54 -10.77 -3.21
CA LEU A 178 14.77 -10.57 -1.78
C LEU A 178 15.04 -9.09 -1.56
N GLY A 179 14.32 -8.47 -0.62
CA GLY A 179 14.46 -7.06 -0.32
C GLY A 179 14.85 -6.81 1.12
N PHE A 180 15.58 -5.73 1.33
CA PHE A 180 15.95 -5.22 2.65
C PHE A 180 15.78 -3.71 2.66
N THR A 181 15.18 -3.15 3.72
CA THR A 181 15.06 -1.70 3.89
C THR A 181 15.42 -1.25 5.29
N LEU A 182 15.98 -0.06 5.38
CA LEU A 182 16.16 0.72 6.60
C LEU A 182 15.44 2.05 6.44
N GLN A 183 14.65 2.44 7.43
CA GLN A 183 13.99 3.73 7.47
C GLN A 183 14.38 4.50 8.73
N LYS A 184 14.58 5.79 8.57
CA LYS A 184 14.70 6.75 9.66
C LYS A 184 13.80 7.95 9.35
N GLY A 185 13.03 8.39 10.35
CA GLY A 185 12.17 9.54 10.22
C GLY A 185 12.11 10.36 11.49
N GLU A 186 11.74 11.62 11.33
CA GLU A 186 11.40 12.54 12.41
C GLU A 186 9.96 12.99 12.17
N LEU A 187 9.10 12.75 13.14
CA LEU A 187 7.69 13.12 13.11
C LEU A 187 7.43 14.13 14.21
N GLU A 188 6.65 15.13 13.90
CA GLU A 188 6.16 16.12 14.86
C GLU A 188 4.69 15.84 15.12
N SER A 189 4.37 15.48 16.34
CA SER A 189 3.01 15.30 16.85
C SER A 189 2.59 16.51 17.69
N SER A 190 1.33 16.55 18.10
CA SER A 190 0.83 17.58 19.02
C SER A 190 1.49 17.53 20.41
N LEU A 191 2.14 16.42 20.76
CA LEU A 191 2.83 16.19 22.02
C LEU A 191 4.33 16.49 21.93
N GLY A 192 4.90 16.59 20.73
CA GLY A 192 6.31 16.87 20.49
C GLY A 192 6.92 16.01 19.37
N LEU A 193 8.25 15.86 19.42
CA LEU A 193 9.01 15.12 18.39
C LEU A 193 9.05 13.62 18.69
N VAL A 194 8.90 12.85 17.64
CA VAL A 194 9.02 11.39 17.62
C VAL A 194 10.07 10.99 16.59
N ASP A 195 11.08 10.29 17.02
CA ASP A 195 12.06 9.64 16.16
C ASP A 195 11.54 8.26 15.76
N ARG A 196 11.38 8.02 14.46
CA ARG A 196 10.94 6.74 13.90
C ARG A 196 12.12 6.00 13.28
N ARG A 197 12.23 4.72 13.59
CA ARG A 197 13.15 3.79 12.94
C ARG A 197 12.39 2.56 12.49
N ALA A 198 12.70 2.06 11.29
CA ALA A 198 12.14 0.81 10.86
C ALA A 198 13.17 -0.01 10.07
N VAL A 199 13.03 -1.32 10.17
CA VAL A 199 13.76 -2.30 9.36
C VAL A 199 12.77 -3.25 8.74
N SER A 200 12.94 -3.57 7.46
CA SER A 200 12.10 -4.58 6.84
C SER A 200 12.91 -5.54 5.98
N VAL A 201 12.38 -6.76 5.89
CA VAL A 201 12.82 -7.78 4.96
C VAL A 201 11.64 -8.20 4.10
N SER A 202 11.90 -8.50 2.84
CA SER A 202 10.88 -8.99 1.93
C SER A 202 11.40 -10.14 1.09
N ALA A 203 10.48 -11.01 0.69
CA ALA A 203 10.73 -12.06 -0.29
C ALA A 203 9.59 -12.09 -1.30
N GLY A 204 9.91 -12.38 -2.54
CA GLY A 204 8.92 -12.51 -3.59
C GLY A 204 9.34 -13.54 -4.62
N ARG A 205 8.37 -14.08 -5.32
CA ARG A 205 8.58 -14.94 -6.47
C ARG A 205 7.58 -14.58 -7.57
N THR A 206 8.11 -14.35 -8.75
CA THR A 206 7.31 -14.10 -9.94
C THR A 206 7.71 -15.10 -11.02
N ASP A 207 6.76 -15.89 -11.48
CA ASP A 207 6.87 -16.73 -12.67
C ASP A 207 5.64 -16.54 -13.57
N GLN A 208 5.43 -17.43 -14.56
CA GLN A 208 4.32 -17.29 -15.51
C GLN A 208 2.94 -17.36 -14.85
N ASP A 209 2.81 -18.15 -13.79
CA ASP A 209 1.54 -18.47 -13.15
C ASP A 209 1.39 -17.93 -11.75
N VAL A 210 2.51 -17.66 -11.06
CA VAL A 210 2.52 -17.22 -9.67
C VAL A 210 3.26 -15.90 -9.51
N ASN A 211 2.62 -14.95 -8.84
CA ASN A 211 3.24 -13.74 -8.32
C ASN A 211 2.94 -13.67 -6.82
N TRP A 212 3.95 -13.94 -6.01
CA TRP A 212 3.88 -13.91 -4.56
C TRP A 212 4.87 -12.91 -4.00
N THR A 213 4.42 -12.15 -3.00
CA THR A 213 5.27 -11.24 -2.22
C THR A 213 4.92 -11.33 -0.75
N SER A 214 5.94 -11.29 0.10
CA SER A 214 5.82 -11.20 1.56
C SER A 214 6.80 -10.17 2.08
N LYS A 215 6.37 -9.34 3.03
CA LYS A 215 7.19 -8.36 3.73
C LYS A 215 6.94 -8.47 5.23
N LEU A 216 8.00 -8.44 6.02
CA LEU A 216 7.99 -8.27 7.46
C LEU A 216 8.73 -6.99 7.80
N GLU A 217 8.13 -6.14 8.62
CA GLU A 217 8.69 -4.88 9.08
C GLU A 217 8.60 -4.80 10.61
N TYR A 218 9.68 -4.37 11.23
CA TYR A 218 9.69 -3.91 12.61
C TYR A 218 9.91 -2.40 12.64
N ARG A 219 9.09 -1.70 13.39
CA ARG A 219 9.11 -0.26 13.55
C ARG A 219 9.18 0.09 15.03
N GLU A 220 9.97 1.11 15.36
CA GLU A 220 10.14 1.68 16.66
C GLU A 220 10.00 3.21 16.56
N ASP A 221 9.13 3.77 17.38
CA ASP A 221 8.94 5.19 17.60
C ASP A 221 9.44 5.51 19.00
N THR A 222 10.28 6.56 19.15
CA THR A 222 10.87 6.99 20.41
C THR A 222 10.78 8.51 20.55
N GLY A 223 10.73 9.02 21.77
CA GLY A 223 10.62 10.44 22.07
C GLY A 223 9.45 10.75 22.99
N VAL A 224 8.51 11.59 22.54
CA VAL A 224 7.27 11.85 23.30
C VAL A 224 6.28 10.69 23.24
N GLU A 225 6.48 9.77 22.33
CA GLU A 225 5.79 8.49 22.22
C GLU A 225 6.83 7.38 22.21
N GLU A 226 6.54 6.26 22.88
CA GLU A 226 7.33 5.03 22.81
C GLU A 226 6.43 3.91 22.31
N ARG A 227 6.57 3.57 21.03
CA ARG A 227 5.71 2.60 20.36
C ARG A 227 6.54 1.64 19.53
N THR A 228 6.22 0.36 19.64
CA THR A 228 6.76 -0.66 18.77
C THR A 228 5.66 -1.27 17.91
N GLN A 229 6.02 -1.64 16.67
CA GLN A 229 5.05 -2.15 15.72
C GLN A 229 5.65 -3.25 14.86
N TRP A 230 4.95 -4.38 14.78
CA TRP A 230 5.20 -5.43 13.80
C TRP A 230 4.19 -5.38 12.68
N VAL A 231 4.67 -5.36 11.45
CA VAL A 231 3.83 -5.29 10.25
C VAL A 231 4.22 -6.42 9.33
N THR A 232 3.24 -7.20 8.89
CA THR A 232 3.44 -8.15 7.78
C THR A 232 2.42 -7.93 6.68
N THR A 233 2.89 -7.95 5.44
CA THR A 233 2.04 -7.86 4.25
C THR A 233 2.36 -9.02 3.32
N ASN A 234 1.33 -9.75 2.91
CA ASN A 234 1.47 -10.90 2.02
C ASN A 234 0.48 -10.75 0.86
N ARG A 235 0.94 -11.00 -0.33
CA ARG A 235 0.12 -10.99 -1.55
C ARG A 235 0.44 -12.21 -2.39
N LEU A 236 -0.59 -12.85 -2.90
CA LEU A 236 -0.50 -13.96 -3.84
C LEU A 236 -1.44 -13.69 -5.01
N ASN A 237 -0.91 -13.75 -6.22
CA ASN A 237 -1.70 -13.86 -7.45
C ASN A 237 -1.29 -15.16 -8.12
N TRP A 238 -2.24 -16.03 -8.36
CA TRP A 238 -2.01 -17.32 -8.95
C TRP A 238 -2.96 -17.57 -10.13
N ARG A 239 -2.41 -17.76 -11.31
CA ARG A 239 -3.15 -18.16 -12.50
C ARG A 239 -3.27 -19.68 -12.50
N LEU A 240 -4.47 -20.19 -12.23
CA LEU A 240 -4.76 -21.63 -12.23
C LEU A 240 -4.79 -22.18 -13.65
N ASN A 241 -5.38 -21.44 -14.58
CA ASN A 241 -5.47 -21.74 -16.02
C ASN A 241 -5.72 -20.46 -16.81
N GLU A 242 -6.12 -20.58 -18.08
CA GLU A 242 -6.40 -19.43 -18.96
C GLU A 242 -7.58 -18.58 -18.48
N ASP A 243 -8.57 -19.22 -17.84
CA ASP A 243 -9.84 -18.58 -17.44
C ASP A 243 -9.84 -18.15 -15.97
N TRP A 244 -9.02 -18.75 -15.11
CA TRP A 244 -9.10 -18.57 -13.65
C TRP A 244 -7.84 -18.03 -13.05
N ARG A 245 -8.00 -16.97 -12.28
CA ARG A 245 -6.96 -16.40 -11.40
C ARG A 245 -7.49 -16.29 -9.99
N ILE A 246 -6.65 -16.64 -9.02
CA ILE A 246 -6.88 -16.41 -7.60
C ILE A 246 -5.92 -15.32 -7.15
N ALA A 247 -6.43 -14.34 -6.42
CA ALA A 247 -5.62 -13.40 -5.68
C ALA A 247 -5.98 -13.50 -4.20
N ALA A 248 -4.95 -13.51 -3.35
CA ALA A 248 -5.11 -13.48 -1.91
C ALA A 248 -4.19 -12.39 -1.33
N ARG A 249 -4.67 -11.72 -0.30
CA ARG A 249 -3.92 -10.74 0.48
C ARG A 249 -4.13 -11.02 1.95
N PHE A 250 -3.04 -10.96 2.70
CA PHE A 250 -3.09 -11.06 4.15
C PHE A 250 -2.15 -10.02 4.75
N ASN A 251 -2.70 -9.16 5.59
CA ASN A 251 -1.97 -8.13 6.30
C ASN A 251 -2.20 -8.31 7.81
N TYR A 252 -1.16 -8.11 8.58
CA TYR A 252 -1.23 -8.14 10.03
C TYR A 252 -0.36 -7.02 10.60
N VAL A 253 -0.91 -6.31 11.58
CA VAL A 253 -0.22 -5.29 12.34
C VAL A 253 -0.45 -5.55 13.82
N ASP A 254 0.60 -5.47 14.60
CA ASP A 254 0.55 -5.51 16.06
C ASP A 254 1.30 -4.31 16.60
N THR A 255 0.65 -3.48 17.38
CA THR A 255 1.16 -2.23 17.93
C THR A 255 1.13 -2.28 19.43
N GLU A 256 2.26 -2.03 20.06
CA GLU A 256 2.40 -1.87 21.51
C GLU A 256 2.89 -0.45 21.82
N ASP A 257 2.15 0.26 22.64
CA ASP A 257 2.51 1.58 23.16
C ASP A 257 2.93 1.46 24.63
N ALA A 258 4.10 1.97 24.96
CA ALA A 258 4.67 1.85 26.30
C ALA A 258 4.03 2.82 27.31
N PHE A 259 3.48 3.96 26.86
CA PHE A 259 2.89 4.98 27.70
C PHE A 259 1.38 4.88 27.81
N ASP A 260 0.72 4.37 26.79
CA ASP A 260 -0.74 4.23 26.72
C ASP A 260 -1.16 2.85 26.26
N ALA A 261 -1.46 1.97 27.20
CA ALA A 261 -1.96 0.63 26.89
C ALA A 261 -3.31 0.64 26.13
N ALA A 262 -4.06 1.75 26.13
CA ALA A 262 -5.27 1.89 25.33
C ALA A 262 -4.96 2.16 23.85
N ALA A 263 -3.74 2.57 23.54
CA ALA A 263 -3.25 2.73 22.16
C ALA A 263 -2.74 1.42 21.55
N ASN A 264 -2.64 0.33 22.32
CA ASN A 264 -2.32 -0.98 21.80
C ASN A 264 -3.40 -1.42 20.80
N ALA A 265 -2.98 -1.77 19.61
CA ALA A 265 -3.89 -2.12 18.53
C ALA A 265 -3.38 -3.34 17.76
N ARG A 266 -4.32 -4.20 17.40
CA ARG A 266 -4.07 -5.31 16.47
C ARG A 266 -4.99 -5.20 15.29
N PHE A 267 -4.41 -5.34 14.11
CA PHE A 267 -5.14 -5.28 12.84
C PHE A 267 -4.87 -6.53 12.02
N VAL A 268 -5.93 -7.11 11.47
CA VAL A 268 -5.86 -8.28 10.57
C VAL A 268 -6.77 -8.01 9.37
N GLU A 269 -6.23 -8.16 8.18
CA GLU A 269 -6.97 -8.05 6.92
C GLU A 269 -6.71 -9.28 6.06
N GLY A 270 -7.76 -9.84 5.47
CA GLY A 270 -7.69 -10.92 4.49
C GLY A 270 -8.60 -10.64 3.30
N SER A 271 -8.15 -10.92 2.08
CA SER A 271 -8.96 -10.85 0.87
C SER A 271 -8.59 -11.93 -0.14
#